data_5002348418901af1e4bf99222855d1ca
#
_entry.id   5002348418901af1e4bf99222855d1ca
#
_cell.length_a   1.000
_cell.length_b   1.000
_cell.length_c   1.000
_cell.angle_alpha   90.00
_cell.angle_beta   90.00
_cell.angle_gamma   90.00
#
_symmetry.space_group_name_H-M   'P 1'
#
loop_
_entity.id
_entity.type
_entity.pdbx_description
1 polymer ?
#
loop_
_entity_poly.entity_id
_entity_poly.type
_entity_poly.pdbx_seq_one_letter_code
_entity_poly.pdbx_strand_id
1 'polypeptide(L)'
;MDIFAIIGDSNSGKTRLIRQLVPELKRRGYSVAVIKRCARGFKFDLEGKDSWEFMEAGADGVALISPDRLAVLQRKADKVNSFIVAAEYFRDVDIIFVEGGRKEKGLKKIEVLRKEVTEKVKSPLEELIAVVSDEKVALNKPVYHSDQIGEIADFLESSLKYRESHVVLNVDGISIPVNPFVQKIFKNVILGMVTSLDGVQKNPEHITLSVIIKERKNGKL
;
A
#
# COMPACT_ATOMS: atom_id res chain seq x y z
N MET A 1 -4.65 -4.19 -8.27
CA MET A 1 -3.73 -3.81 -7.19
C MET A 1 -4.02 -4.69 -5.98
N ASP A 2 -3.06 -5.48 -5.54
CA ASP A 2 -3.12 -6.26 -4.30
C ASP A 2 -2.07 -5.77 -3.31
N ILE A 3 -2.46 -5.68 -2.03
CA ILE A 3 -1.60 -5.14 -0.97
C ILE A 3 -1.28 -6.25 0.03
N PHE A 4 0.01 -6.55 0.20
CA PHE A 4 0.52 -7.54 1.13
C PHE A 4 1.39 -6.89 2.19
N ALA A 5 1.05 -7.08 3.47
CA ALA A 5 1.87 -6.60 4.57
C ALA A 5 2.92 -7.64 4.96
N ILE A 6 4.18 -7.28 4.83
CA ILE A 6 5.30 -8.08 5.32
C ILE A 6 5.60 -7.61 6.75
N ILE A 7 5.23 -8.41 7.70
CA ILE A 7 5.30 -8.09 9.13
C ILE A 7 6.26 -9.00 9.88
N GLY A 8 6.63 -8.64 11.07
CA GLY A 8 7.61 -9.34 11.90
C GLY A 8 8.31 -8.34 12.82
N ASP A 9 9.04 -8.82 13.78
CA ASP A 9 9.78 -7.96 14.71
C ASP A 9 10.96 -7.24 14.02
N SER A 10 11.58 -6.31 14.69
CA SER A 10 12.79 -5.66 14.16
C SER A 10 13.85 -6.72 13.86
N ASN A 11 14.56 -6.58 12.74
CA ASN A 11 15.61 -7.50 12.30
C ASN A 11 15.16 -8.95 11.99
N SER A 12 13.85 -9.22 11.85
CA SER A 12 13.35 -10.55 11.45
C SER A 12 13.61 -10.90 9.98
N GLY A 13 14.10 -9.97 9.15
CA GLY A 13 14.39 -10.23 7.74
C GLY A 13 13.36 -9.69 6.74
N LYS A 14 12.37 -8.92 7.18
CA LYS A 14 11.33 -8.31 6.29
C LYS A 14 11.88 -7.60 5.08
N THR A 15 12.82 -6.69 5.30
CA THR A 15 13.47 -5.93 4.22
C THR A 15 14.23 -6.83 3.26
N ARG A 16 14.90 -7.88 3.78
CA ARG A 16 15.61 -8.89 2.96
C ARG A 16 14.60 -9.60 2.05
N LEU A 17 13.49 -10.09 2.62
CA LEU A 17 12.45 -10.79 1.87
C LEU A 17 11.88 -9.90 0.74
N ILE A 18 11.51 -8.66 1.04
CA ILE A 18 10.97 -7.73 0.04
C ILE A 18 12.00 -7.46 -1.06
N ARG A 19 13.27 -7.25 -0.71
CA ARG A 19 14.36 -7.03 -1.68
C ARG A 19 14.60 -8.22 -2.61
N GLN A 20 14.26 -9.44 -2.22
CA GLN A 20 14.35 -10.64 -3.05
C GLN A 20 13.06 -10.85 -3.88
N LEU A 21 11.88 -10.58 -3.32
CA LEU A 21 10.60 -10.73 -4.02
C LEU A 21 10.41 -9.68 -5.12
N VAL A 22 10.84 -8.44 -4.91
CA VAL A 22 10.66 -7.36 -5.89
C VAL A 22 11.28 -7.74 -7.26
N PRO A 23 12.56 -8.11 -7.39
CA PRO A 23 13.12 -8.47 -8.68
C PRO A 23 12.49 -9.73 -9.28
N GLU A 24 12.12 -10.71 -8.47
CA GLU A 24 11.46 -11.93 -8.94
C GLU A 24 10.08 -11.62 -9.55
N LEU A 25 9.25 -10.84 -8.87
CA LEU A 25 7.95 -10.43 -9.39
C LEU A 25 8.08 -9.50 -10.62
N LYS A 26 9.08 -8.64 -10.64
CA LYS A 26 9.40 -7.82 -11.83
C LYS A 26 9.76 -8.70 -13.04
N ARG A 27 10.55 -9.76 -12.84
CA ARG A 27 10.91 -10.73 -13.87
C ARG A 27 9.68 -11.46 -14.42
N ARG A 28 8.65 -11.66 -13.59
CA ARG A 28 7.35 -12.25 -13.97
C ARG A 28 6.40 -11.24 -14.65
N GLY A 29 6.82 -9.98 -14.83
CA GLY A 29 6.06 -8.95 -15.53
C GLY A 29 5.16 -8.09 -14.65
N TYR A 30 5.20 -8.24 -13.32
CA TYR A 30 4.40 -7.40 -12.42
C TYR A 30 5.07 -6.05 -12.13
N SER A 31 4.26 -5.00 -12.03
CA SER A 31 4.67 -3.74 -11.43
C SER A 31 4.57 -3.83 -9.91
N VAL A 32 5.63 -3.41 -9.20
CA VAL A 32 5.73 -3.58 -7.74
C VAL A 32 6.09 -2.27 -7.07
N ALA A 33 5.36 -1.90 -6.02
CA ALA A 33 5.70 -0.78 -5.13
C ALA A 33 5.89 -1.26 -3.68
N VAL A 34 6.55 -0.44 -2.88
CA VAL A 34 6.79 -0.73 -1.46
C VAL A 34 6.42 0.50 -0.62
N ILE A 35 5.57 0.28 0.39
CA ILE A 35 5.24 1.25 1.42
C ILE A 35 5.95 0.83 2.70
N LYS A 36 6.81 1.68 3.25
CA LYS A 36 7.48 1.42 4.52
C LYS A 36 6.83 2.20 5.65
N ARG A 37 6.36 1.48 6.68
CA ARG A 37 5.76 2.06 7.90
C ARG A 37 6.84 2.38 8.92
N CYS A 38 7.14 3.65 9.12
CA CYS A 38 8.17 4.13 10.04
C CYS A 38 7.53 4.62 11.34
N ALA A 39 7.32 3.72 12.32
CA ALA A 39 6.62 4.05 13.57
C ALA A 39 7.34 5.11 14.44
N ARG A 40 8.64 5.28 14.26
CA ARG A 40 9.46 6.25 14.99
C ARG A 40 9.79 7.51 14.17
N GLY A 41 9.07 7.74 13.06
CA GLY A 41 9.40 8.76 12.07
C GLY A 41 10.53 8.34 11.14
N PHE A 42 10.84 9.20 10.20
CA PHE A 42 11.96 9.03 9.26
C PHE A 42 12.54 10.40 8.90
N LYS A 43 13.82 10.41 8.60
CA LYS A 43 14.48 11.55 7.97
C LYS A 43 14.62 11.23 6.49
N PHE A 44 14.07 12.08 5.65
CA PHE A 44 14.12 11.90 4.19
C PHE A 44 14.97 12.96 3.52
N ASP A 45 14.98 14.17 4.09
CA ASP A 45 15.65 15.32 3.52
C ASP A 45 16.96 15.63 4.26
N LEU A 46 17.87 16.28 3.56
CA LEU A 46 19.14 16.74 4.10
C LEU A 46 19.00 18.18 4.57
N GLU A 47 19.39 18.44 5.81
CA GLU A 47 19.46 19.78 6.39
C GLU A 47 20.26 20.72 5.50
N GLY A 48 19.73 21.93 5.24
CA GLY A 48 20.34 22.94 4.37
C GLY A 48 20.11 22.73 2.87
N LYS A 49 19.21 21.84 2.45
CA LYS A 49 18.68 21.78 1.08
C LYS A 49 17.42 22.61 0.95
N ASP A 50 17.15 23.13 -0.24
CA ASP A 50 15.99 24.01 -0.50
C ASP A 50 14.66 23.36 -0.04
N SER A 51 14.49 22.07 -0.27
CA SER A 51 13.31 21.32 0.15
C SER A 51 13.16 21.29 1.68
N TRP A 52 14.27 21.12 2.40
CA TRP A 52 14.30 21.19 3.85
C TRP A 52 13.97 22.59 4.35
N GLU A 53 14.57 23.63 3.73
CA GLU A 53 14.31 25.04 4.08
C GLU A 53 12.84 25.43 3.86
N PHE A 54 12.21 24.97 2.77
CA PHE A 54 10.77 25.19 2.54
C PHE A 54 9.91 24.56 3.64
N MET A 55 10.23 23.35 4.06
CA MET A 55 9.52 22.67 5.15
C MET A 55 9.73 23.41 6.49
N GLU A 56 10.95 23.86 6.80
CA GLU A 56 11.24 24.65 8.02
C GLU A 56 10.55 26.02 8.00
N ALA A 57 10.43 26.65 6.84
CA ALA A 57 9.68 27.88 6.66
C ALA A 57 8.16 27.73 6.86
N GLY A 58 7.67 26.49 7.05
CA GLY A 58 6.28 26.21 7.40
C GLY A 58 5.42 25.71 6.25
N ALA A 59 5.99 25.28 5.12
CA ALA A 59 5.23 24.67 4.05
C ALA A 59 4.53 23.39 4.53
N ASP A 60 3.27 23.18 4.14
CA ASP A 60 2.51 21.96 4.43
C ASP A 60 3.03 20.74 3.62
N GLY A 61 3.71 21.00 2.52
CA GLY A 61 4.33 19.97 1.68
C GLY A 61 5.26 20.54 0.64
N VAL A 62 6.18 19.71 0.19
CA VAL A 62 7.14 19.98 -0.89
C VAL A 62 7.13 18.83 -1.86
N ALA A 63 7.07 19.11 -3.16
CA ALA A 63 7.23 18.12 -4.21
C ALA A 63 8.52 18.40 -4.99
N LEU A 64 9.33 17.38 -5.18
CA LEU A 64 10.51 17.40 -6.02
C LEU A 64 10.21 16.61 -7.29
N ILE A 65 10.38 17.24 -8.44
CA ILE A 65 10.08 16.65 -9.75
C ILE A 65 11.35 16.67 -10.59
N SER A 66 11.73 15.52 -11.12
CA SER A 66 12.76 15.38 -12.14
C SER A 66 12.18 14.60 -13.34
N PRO A 67 12.90 14.51 -14.49
CA PRO A 67 12.39 13.78 -15.65
C PRO A 67 12.01 12.31 -15.38
N ASP A 68 12.62 11.67 -14.37
CA ASP A 68 12.48 10.25 -14.06
C ASP A 68 11.97 9.97 -12.65
N ARG A 69 11.80 11.00 -11.80
CA ARG A 69 11.47 10.84 -10.38
C ARG A 69 10.52 11.90 -9.85
N LEU A 70 9.64 11.45 -8.97
CA LEU A 70 8.79 12.30 -8.14
C LEU A 70 9.01 11.94 -6.67
N ALA A 71 9.26 12.94 -5.82
CA ALA A 71 9.21 12.79 -4.37
C ALA A 71 8.23 13.81 -3.80
N VAL A 72 7.39 13.39 -2.85
CA VAL A 72 6.46 14.24 -2.16
C VAL A 72 6.70 14.11 -0.66
N LEU A 73 6.99 15.22 -0.02
CA LEU A 73 7.05 15.36 1.43
C LEU A 73 5.85 16.16 1.90
N GLN A 74 5.08 15.62 2.81
CA GLN A 74 3.88 16.29 3.31
C GLN A 74 3.75 16.11 4.82
N ARG A 75 3.46 17.21 5.52
CA ARG A 75 3.04 17.16 6.92
C ARG A 75 1.60 16.64 6.94
N LYS A 76 1.38 15.50 7.61
CA LYS A 76 0.04 14.93 7.78
C LYS A 76 -0.37 15.03 9.23
N ALA A 77 -1.46 15.75 9.50
CA ALA A 77 -2.09 15.79 10.80
C ALA A 77 -2.88 14.50 11.10
N ASP A 78 -3.41 13.87 10.05
CA ASP A 78 -4.26 12.69 10.15
C ASP A 78 -3.46 11.39 10.00
N LYS A 79 -4.01 10.30 10.54
CA LYS A 79 -3.44 8.96 10.43
C LYS A 79 -3.56 8.46 8.98
N VAL A 80 -2.45 8.52 8.27
CA VAL A 80 -2.34 7.93 6.92
C VAL A 80 -2.24 6.41 7.04
N ASN A 81 -3.11 5.67 6.35
CA ASN A 81 -3.04 4.22 6.23
C ASN A 81 -2.45 3.81 4.86
N SER A 82 -2.05 2.54 4.74
CA SER A 82 -1.41 2.04 3.53
C SER A 82 -2.36 2.00 2.33
N PHE A 83 -3.66 1.86 2.53
CA PHE A 83 -4.65 1.87 1.45
C PHE A 83 -4.76 3.25 0.80
N ILE A 84 -4.73 4.32 1.60
CA ILE A 84 -4.75 5.70 1.09
C ILE A 84 -3.50 5.96 0.25
N VAL A 85 -2.31 5.62 0.78
CA VAL A 85 -1.04 5.80 0.03
C VAL A 85 -1.05 5.00 -1.26
N ALA A 86 -1.52 3.76 -1.23
CA ALA A 86 -1.64 2.90 -2.40
C ALA A 86 -2.57 3.50 -3.46
N ALA A 87 -3.76 3.97 -3.06
CA ALA A 87 -4.74 4.54 -3.96
C ALA A 87 -4.31 5.90 -4.53
N GLU A 88 -3.54 6.68 -3.78
CA GLU A 88 -3.11 8.03 -4.16
C GLU A 88 -1.88 7.99 -5.08
N TYR A 89 -0.89 7.14 -4.76
CA TYR A 89 0.42 7.17 -5.42
C TYR A 89 0.78 5.93 -6.25
N PHE A 90 0.10 4.79 -6.03
CA PHE A 90 0.46 3.51 -6.67
C PHE A 90 -0.72 2.82 -7.35
N ARG A 91 -1.65 3.59 -7.90
CA ARG A 91 -2.89 3.07 -8.51
C ARG A 91 -2.67 2.12 -9.70
N ASP A 92 -1.58 2.34 -10.43
CA ASP A 92 -1.24 1.57 -11.64
C ASP A 92 -0.24 0.43 -11.34
N VAL A 93 -0.05 0.09 -10.06
CA VAL A 93 0.85 -0.96 -9.61
C VAL A 93 0.06 -2.24 -9.32
N ASP A 94 0.57 -3.39 -9.78
CA ASP A 94 -0.10 -4.67 -9.60
C ASP A 94 -0.01 -5.16 -8.15
N ILE A 95 1.18 -5.08 -7.55
CA ILE A 95 1.49 -5.60 -6.23
C ILE A 95 2.13 -4.52 -5.36
N ILE A 96 1.61 -4.32 -4.16
CA ILE A 96 2.18 -3.41 -3.19
C ILE A 96 2.57 -4.17 -1.93
N PHE A 97 3.84 -4.08 -1.56
CA PHE A 97 4.31 -4.55 -0.26
C PHE A 97 4.26 -3.42 0.77
N VAL A 98 3.70 -3.72 1.94
CA VAL A 98 3.77 -2.84 3.11
C VAL A 98 4.77 -3.44 4.09
N GLU A 99 5.95 -2.84 4.23
CA GLU A 99 6.90 -3.24 5.28
C GLU A 99 6.42 -2.73 6.63
N GLY A 100 5.98 -3.63 7.49
CA GLY A 100 5.35 -3.32 8.78
C GLY A 100 3.83 -3.28 8.70
N GLY A 101 3.18 -2.41 9.49
CA GLY A 101 1.72 -2.32 9.48
C GLY A 101 0.98 -3.42 10.23
N ARG A 102 1.62 -4.10 11.22
CA ARG A 102 1.00 -5.20 12.00
C ARG A 102 -0.36 -4.83 12.58
N LYS A 103 -0.53 -3.58 13.04
CA LYS A 103 -1.79 -3.09 13.63
C LYS A 103 -2.82 -2.61 12.59
N GLU A 104 -2.44 -2.53 11.32
CA GLU A 104 -3.32 -2.09 10.25
C GLU A 104 -4.26 -3.23 9.87
N LYS A 105 -5.57 -3.00 9.94
CA LYS A 105 -6.59 -4.00 9.64
C LYS A 105 -6.85 -4.09 8.14
N GLY A 106 -7.32 -5.26 7.70
CA GLY A 106 -7.72 -5.50 6.31
C GLY A 106 -6.59 -5.79 5.34
N LEU A 107 -5.32 -5.81 5.79
CA LEU A 107 -4.18 -6.21 4.98
C LEU A 107 -3.98 -7.72 5.02
N LYS A 108 -3.71 -8.33 3.86
CA LYS A 108 -3.21 -9.72 3.77
C LYS A 108 -1.79 -9.75 4.36
N LYS A 109 -1.57 -10.47 5.44
CA LYS A 109 -0.31 -10.45 6.19
C LYS A 109 0.53 -11.69 5.94
N ILE A 110 1.82 -11.48 5.67
CA ILE A 110 2.86 -12.50 5.68
C ILE A 110 3.79 -12.18 6.85
N GLU A 111 3.87 -13.07 7.83
CA GLU A 111 4.70 -12.84 9.01
C GLU A 111 6.06 -13.53 8.85
N VAL A 112 7.13 -12.73 9.01
CA VAL A 112 8.51 -13.19 8.94
C VAL A 112 8.99 -13.46 10.36
N LEU A 113 9.32 -14.72 10.63
CA LEU A 113 9.87 -15.18 11.90
C LEU A 113 11.36 -15.45 11.75
N ARG A 114 12.10 -15.20 12.82
CA ARG A 114 13.51 -15.53 12.97
C ARG A 114 13.76 -15.98 14.40
N LYS A 115 14.35 -17.16 14.57
CA LYS A 115 14.55 -17.82 15.85
C LYS A 115 15.14 -16.91 16.94
N GLU A 116 16.15 -16.12 16.59
CA GLU A 116 16.84 -15.22 17.50
C GLU A 116 16.04 -13.97 17.88
N VAL A 117 14.91 -13.72 17.22
CA VAL A 117 14.13 -12.47 17.33
C VAL A 117 12.68 -12.75 17.72
N THR A 118 12.03 -13.74 17.07
CA THR A 118 10.62 -14.03 17.26
C THR A 118 10.34 -15.50 17.01
N GLU A 119 9.94 -16.23 18.05
CA GLU A 119 9.65 -17.66 17.98
C GLU A 119 8.18 -17.98 17.65
N LYS A 120 7.28 -17.03 17.83
CA LYS A 120 5.82 -17.24 17.72
C LYS A 120 5.17 -16.23 16.81
N VAL A 121 4.18 -16.69 16.05
CA VAL A 121 3.26 -15.84 15.30
C VAL A 121 2.51 -14.91 16.24
N LYS A 122 2.50 -13.62 15.91
CA LYS A 122 1.85 -12.56 16.73
C LYS A 122 0.64 -11.94 16.02
N SER A 123 0.40 -12.29 14.76
CA SER A 123 -0.71 -11.76 13.98
C SER A 123 -2.00 -12.50 14.21
N PRO A 124 -3.16 -11.84 14.12
CA PRO A 124 -4.45 -12.50 14.04
C PRO A 124 -4.47 -13.48 12.85
N LEU A 125 -4.92 -14.72 13.10
CA LEU A 125 -4.89 -15.79 12.10
C LEU A 125 -5.80 -15.52 10.88
N GLU A 126 -6.84 -14.74 11.06
CA GLU A 126 -7.77 -14.33 10.00
C GLU A 126 -7.13 -13.42 8.96
N GLU A 127 -6.15 -12.61 9.36
CA GLU A 127 -5.42 -11.70 8.46
C GLU A 127 -4.11 -12.32 7.93
N LEU A 128 -3.65 -13.42 8.58
CA LEU A 128 -2.41 -14.10 8.22
C LEU A 128 -2.65 -15.04 7.05
N ILE A 129 -1.94 -14.83 5.95
CA ILE A 129 -2.03 -15.67 4.75
C ILE A 129 -0.88 -16.67 4.62
N ALA A 130 0.31 -16.33 5.12
CA ALA A 130 1.50 -17.18 5.12
C ALA A 130 2.49 -16.76 6.22
N VAL A 131 3.43 -17.64 6.50
CA VAL A 131 4.59 -17.39 7.37
C VAL A 131 5.86 -17.66 6.57
N VAL A 132 6.88 -16.84 6.78
CA VAL A 132 8.25 -17.11 6.30
C VAL A 132 9.14 -17.33 7.51
N SER A 133 9.78 -18.50 7.59
CA SER A 133 10.60 -18.90 8.73
C SER A 133 11.67 -19.89 8.31
N ASP A 134 12.87 -19.75 8.85
CA ASP A 134 13.95 -20.73 8.68
C ASP A 134 13.80 -21.94 9.65
N GLU A 135 12.84 -21.87 10.58
CA GLU A 135 12.52 -22.93 11.55
C GLU A 135 11.13 -23.53 11.27
N LYS A 136 10.91 -24.76 11.74
CA LYS A 136 9.60 -25.41 11.65
C LYS A 136 8.57 -24.67 12.50
N VAL A 137 7.48 -24.27 11.89
CA VAL A 137 6.34 -23.62 12.54
C VAL A 137 5.12 -24.52 12.37
N ALA A 138 4.55 -24.97 13.49
CA ALA A 138 3.31 -25.76 13.47
C ALA A 138 2.11 -24.80 13.36
N LEU A 139 1.62 -24.61 12.14
CA LEU A 139 0.51 -23.71 11.84
C LEU A 139 -0.33 -24.26 10.68
N ASN A 140 -1.64 -24.08 10.74
CA ASN A 140 -2.54 -24.38 9.60
C ASN A 140 -2.56 -23.23 8.58
N LYS A 141 -1.40 -22.82 8.11
CA LYS A 141 -1.16 -21.83 7.06
C LYS A 141 0.11 -22.22 6.32
N PRO A 142 0.28 -21.80 5.05
CA PRO A 142 1.54 -22.01 4.33
C PRO A 142 2.74 -21.44 5.10
N VAL A 143 3.79 -22.24 5.21
CA VAL A 143 5.07 -21.85 5.82
C VAL A 143 6.16 -22.06 4.77
N TYR A 144 6.93 -21.03 4.50
CA TYR A 144 8.01 -21.04 3.53
C TYR A 144 9.35 -20.75 4.22
N HIS A 145 10.40 -21.37 3.73
CA HIS A 145 11.76 -20.99 4.10
C HIS A 145 12.14 -19.66 3.43
N SER A 146 13.00 -18.87 4.06
CA SER A 146 13.38 -17.54 3.56
C SER A 146 14.06 -17.55 2.17
N ASP A 147 14.60 -18.69 1.75
CA ASP A 147 15.25 -18.88 0.44
C ASP A 147 14.27 -19.33 -0.65
N GLN A 148 13.05 -19.72 -0.31
CA GLN A 148 12.02 -20.18 -1.25
C GLN A 148 11.31 -19.00 -1.95
N ILE A 149 12.08 -18.11 -2.55
CA ILE A 149 11.55 -16.88 -3.17
C ILE A 149 10.60 -17.20 -4.33
N GLY A 150 10.91 -18.22 -5.13
CA GLY A 150 10.08 -18.67 -6.24
C GLY A 150 8.70 -19.11 -5.77
N GLU A 151 8.65 -20.00 -4.78
CA GLU A 151 7.42 -20.58 -4.23
C GLU A 151 6.59 -19.51 -3.49
N ILE A 152 7.25 -18.56 -2.82
CA ILE A 152 6.57 -17.40 -2.21
C ILE A 152 5.95 -16.53 -3.30
N ALA A 153 6.65 -16.30 -4.41
CA ALA A 153 6.11 -15.55 -5.54
C ALA A 153 4.93 -16.30 -6.19
N ASP A 154 5.00 -17.62 -6.37
CA ASP A 154 3.89 -18.45 -6.88
C ASP A 154 2.66 -18.34 -5.96
N PHE A 155 2.86 -18.38 -4.65
CA PHE A 155 1.80 -18.20 -3.67
C PHE A 155 1.18 -16.79 -3.75
N LEU A 156 2.00 -15.75 -3.89
CA LEU A 156 1.51 -14.39 -4.08
C LEU A 156 0.68 -14.28 -5.36
N GLU A 157 1.16 -14.80 -6.48
CA GLU A 157 0.42 -14.83 -7.75
C GLU A 157 -0.93 -15.54 -7.61
N SER A 158 -0.97 -16.71 -6.96
CA SER A 158 -2.22 -17.42 -6.70
C SER A 158 -3.19 -16.66 -5.79
N SER A 159 -2.65 -15.75 -4.99
CA SER A 159 -3.41 -14.91 -4.06
C SER A 159 -3.87 -13.59 -4.67
N LEU A 160 -3.37 -13.24 -5.87
CA LEU A 160 -3.83 -12.05 -6.57
C LEU A 160 -5.30 -12.23 -6.94
N LYS A 161 -6.09 -11.25 -6.62
CA LYS A 161 -7.41 -11.15 -7.23
C LYS A 161 -7.17 -10.77 -8.68
N TYR A 162 -7.62 -11.62 -9.60
CA TYR A 162 -7.71 -11.22 -11.01
C TYR A 162 -8.27 -9.79 -11.04
N ARG A 163 -7.79 -8.96 -11.99
CA ARG A 163 -8.22 -7.57 -12.20
C ARG A 163 -9.73 -7.47 -12.43
N GLU A 164 -10.52 -7.92 -11.47
CA GLU A 164 -11.89 -7.48 -11.38
C GLU A 164 -11.84 -6.01 -10.98
N SER A 165 -12.46 -5.19 -11.81
CA SER A 165 -12.65 -3.78 -11.50
C SER A 165 -13.17 -3.62 -10.07
N HIS A 166 -12.38 -3.00 -9.21
CA HIS A 166 -12.77 -2.77 -7.82
C HIS A 166 -12.92 -1.28 -7.55
N VAL A 167 -13.78 -0.97 -6.60
CA VAL A 167 -14.01 0.39 -6.12
C VAL A 167 -13.40 0.51 -4.74
N VAL A 168 -12.54 1.52 -4.57
CA VAL A 168 -12.03 1.93 -3.25
C VAL A 168 -12.79 3.18 -2.83
N LEU A 169 -13.48 3.11 -1.70
CA LEU A 169 -14.21 4.24 -1.13
C LEU A 169 -13.45 4.75 0.09
N ASN A 170 -13.03 6.01 0.05
CA ASN A 170 -12.45 6.70 1.18
C ASN A 170 -13.35 7.89 1.55
N VAL A 171 -13.67 8.02 2.84
CA VAL A 171 -14.42 9.14 3.40
C VAL A 171 -13.63 9.72 4.55
N ASP A 172 -13.30 10.99 4.48
CA ASP A 172 -12.47 11.71 5.48
C ASP A 172 -11.18 10.96 5.85
N GLY A 173 -10.51 10.39 4.83
CA GLY A 173 -9.28 9.63 5.02
C GLY A 173 -9.47 8.20 5.58
N ILE A 174 -10.70 7.76 5.80
CA ILE A 174 -11.02 6.42 6.28
C ILE A 174 -11.46 5.56 5.10
N SER A 175 -10.80 4.41 4.91
CA SER A 175 -11.24 3.44 3.90
C SER A 175 -12.50 2.71 4.38
N ILE A 176 -13.56 2.85 3.59
CA ILE A 176 -14.86 2.22 3.87
C ILE A 176 -14.94 0.90 3.10
N PRO A 177 -15.03 -0.24 3.78
CA PRO A 177 -15.20 -1.51 3.10
C PRO A 177 -16.56 -1.58 2.39
N VAL A 178 -16.53 -1.86 1.09
CA VAL A 178 -17.73 -2.03 0.28
C VAL A 178 -17.83 -3.48 -0.20
N ASN A 179 -19.00 -4.09 -0.04
CA ASN A 179 -19.23 -5.44 -0.51
C ASN A 179 -19.31 -5.50 -2.05
N PRO A 180 -19.22 -6.70 -2.68
CA PRO A 180 -19.19 -6.83 -4.14
C PRO A 180 -20.41 -6.24 -4.86
N PHE A 181 -21.59 -6.30 -4.25
CA PHE A 181 -22.81 -5.72 -4.81
C PHE A 181 -22.73 -4.19 -4.87
N VAL A 182 -22.32 -3.56 -3.77
CA VAL A 182 -22.12 -2.10 -3.70
C VAL A 182 -21.02 -1.64 -4.64
N GLN A 183 -19.90 -2.38 -4.73
CA GLN A 183 -18.84 -2.11 -5.71
C GLN A 183 -19.36 -2.09 -7.14
N LYS A 184 -20.20 -3.06 -7.51
CA LYS A 184 -20.82 -3.14 -8.84
C LYS A 184 -21.72 -1.93 -9.12
N ILE A 185 -22.51 -1.48 -8.12
CA ILE A 185 -23.36 -0.29 -8.25
C ILE A 185 -22.49 0.96 -8.48
N PHE A 186 -21.53 1.23 -7.57
CA PHE A 186 -20.65 2.40 -7.71
C PHE A 186 -19.93 2.42 -9.05
N LYS A 187 -19.34 1.28 -9.44
CA LYS A 187 -18.68 1.15 -10.75
C LYS A 187 -19.60 1.56 -11.90
N ASN A 188 -20.79 0.96 -11.96
CA ASN A 188 -21.69 1.17 -13.10
C ASN A 188 -22.23 2.62 -13.15
N VAL A 189 -22.54 3.20 -11.99
CA VAL A 189 -23.00 4.59 -11.89
C VAL A 189 -21.89 5.55 -12.30
N ILE A 190 -20.69 5.43 -11.72
CA ILE A 190 -19.58 6.31 -12.03
C ILE A 190 -19.16 6.16 -13.49
N LEU A 191 -19.06 4.93 -14.00
CA LEU A 191 -18.71 4.67 -15.39
C LEU A 191 -19.75 5.30 -16.34
N GLY A 192 -21.04 5.12 -16.08
CA GLY A 192 -22.12 5.72 -16.86
C GLY A 192 -22.08 7.24 -16.87
N MET A 193 -21.85 7.85 -15.71
CA MET A 193 -21.71 9.32 -15.60
C MET A 193 -20.49 9.84 -16.37
N VAL A 194 -19.33 9.21 -16.19
CA VAL A 194 -18.06 9.67 -16.77
C VAL A 194 -18.02 9.45 -18.28
N THR A 195 -18.52 8.32 -18.77
CA THR A 195 -18.53 8.02 -20.23
C THR A 195 -19.58 8.80 -21.02
N SER A 196 -20.50 9.49 -20.34
CA SER A 196 -21.45 10.41 -20.97
C SER A 196 -20.86 11.82 -21.19
N LEU A 197 -19.66 12.11 -20.66
CA LEU A 197 -19.00 13.39 -20.83
C LEU A 197 -18.23 13.44 -22.16
N ASP A 198 -18.27 14.60 -22.82
CA ASP A 198 -17.50 14.85 -24.04
C ASP A 198 -15.99 14.77 -23.75
N GLY A 199 -15.24 14.18 -24.68
CA GLY A 199 -13.78 14.04 -24.55
C GLY A 199 -13.30 12.86 -23.69
N VAL A 200 -14.20 12.08 -23.10
CA VAL A 200 -13.85 10.88 -22.33
C VAL A 200 -13.87 9.63 -23.20
N GLN A 201 -12.87 8.77 -23.06
CA GLN A 201 -12.84 7.47 -23.74
C GLN A 201 -14.02 6.60 -23.29
N LYS A 202 -14.62 5.85 -24.22
CA LYS A 202 -15.76 4.97 -23.91
C LYS A 202 -15.43 3.83 -22.93
N ASN A 203 -14.16 3.42 -22.87
CA ASN A 203 -13.68 2.36 -21.98
C ASN A 203 -12.47 2.85 -21.18
N PRO A 204 -12.65 3.72 -20.19
CA PRO A 204 -11.54 4.16 -19.33
C PRO A 204 -11.05 3.00 -18.47
N GLU A 205 -9.74 2.82 -18.40
CA GLU A 205 -9.11 1.81 -17.54
C GLU A 205 -9.13 2.23 -16.07
N HIS A 206 -9.10 3.54 -15.82
CA HIS A 206 -9.06 4.11 -14.48
C HIS A 206 -9.87 5.39 -14.37
N ILE A 207 -10.67 5.51 -13.30
CA ILE A 207 -11.43 6.71 -12.94
C ILE A 207 -11.12 7.07 -11.49
N THR A 208 -10.70 8.32 -11.24
CA THR A 208 -10.60 8.88 -9.89
C THR A 208 -11.61 10.01 -9.73
N LEU A 209 -12.46 9.91 -8.70
CA LEU A 209 -13.41 10.95 -8.33
C LEU A 209 -13.06 11.45 -6.92
N SER A 210 -12.89 12.76 -6.77
CA SER A 210 -12.72 13.40 -5.46
C SER A 210 -13.81 14.43 -5.26
N VAL A 211 -14.50 14.36 -4.12
CA VAL A 211 -15.56 15.30 -3.73
C VAL A 211 -15.15 15.97 -2.43
N ILE A 212 -15.03 17.30 -2.45
CA ILE A 212 -14.71 18.11 -1.27
C ILE A 212 -16.00 18.78 -0.81
N ILE A 213 -16.48 18.40 0.37
CA ILE A 213 -17.74 18.90 0.93
C ILE A 213 -17.53 20.08 1.91
N LYS A 214 -16.27 20.34 2.28
CA LYS A 214 -15.96 21.44 3.22
C LYS A 214 -16.21 22.79 2.57
N GLU A 215 -17.15 23.59 3.13
CA GLU A 215 -17.22 25.01 2.84
C GLU A 215 -15.93 25.70 3.33
N ARG A 216 -15.34 26.54 2.49
CA ARG A 216 -14.29 27.44 2.96
C ARG A 216 -14.91 28.29 4.07
N LYS A 217 -14.42 28.20 5.30
CA LYS A 217 -14.68 29.24 6.29
C LYS A 217 -14.15 30.54 5.69
N ASN A 218 -15.05 31.41 5.24
CA ASN A 218 -14.69 32.74 4.83
C ASN A 218 -13.96 33.37 6.03
N GLY A 219 -12.65 33.57 5.88
CA GLY A 219 -11.86 34.28 6.87
C GLY A 219 -12.50 35.63 7.13
N LYS A 220 -12.86 35.90 8.36
CA LYS A 220 -13.04 37.27 8.79
C LYS A 220 -11.67 37.97 8.58
N LEU A 221 -11.69 39.01 7.73
CA LEU A 221 -10.67 40.03 7.68
C LEU A 221 -10.41 40.62 9.07
#